data_5c9689706d126c0246fb0a2abd7d654c
#
_entry.id   5c9689706d126c0246fb0a2abd7d654c
#
_cell.length_a   1.000
_cell.length_b   1.000
_cell.length_c   1.000
_cell.angle_alpha   90.00
_cell.angle_beta   90.00
_cell.angle_gamma   90.00
#
_symmetry.space_group_name_H-M   'P 1'
#
loop_
_entity.id
_entity.type
_entity.pdbx_description
1 polymer ?
#
loop_
_entity_poly.entity_id
_entity_poly.type
_entity_poly.pdbx_seq_one_letter_code
_entity_poly.pdbx_strand_id
1 'polypeptide(L)'
;MMDIHEILKQLPHRYPFLLVDRVLEVEKGKSIKALKNVTINEPFFVGHFPHRPVMPGVLMLEAMAQAAALLAFDTAGVTMDDKTVYYFAGIDGARF
;
A
#
# COMPACT_ATOMS: atom_id res chain seq x y z
N MET A 1 11.95 -2.05 -9.95
CA MET A 1 11.94 -2.66 -8.62
C MET A 1 12.26 -1.63 -7.56
N MET A 2 11.57 -1.66 -6.44
CA MET A 2 11.81 -0.74 -5.33
C MET A 2 11.91 -1.52 -4.03
N ASP A 3 12.93 -1.23 -3.24
CA ASP A 3 13.04 -1.75 -1.88
C ASP A 3 12.29 -0.82 -0.90
N ILE A 4 12.27 -1.19 0.37
CA ILE A 4 11.53 -0.43 1.37
C ILE A 4 12.05 1.01 1.51
N HIS A 5 13.33 1.24 1.32
CA HIS A 5 13.90 2.59 1.44
C HIS A 5 13.36 3.52 0.34
N GLU A 6 13.23 3.01 -0.86
CA GLU A 6 12.66 3.76 -1.98
C GLU A 6 11.16 3.99 -1.78
N ILE A 7 10.44 2.98 -1.27
CA ILE A 7 9.02 3.10 -0.97
C ILE A 7 8.78 4.19 0.07
N LEU A 8 9.60 4.24 1.12
CA LEU A 8 9.49 5.26 2.17
C LEU A 8 9.71 6.68 1.65
N LYS A 9 10.46 6.84 0.58
CA LYS A 9 10.65 8.16 -0.06
C LYS A 9 9.45 8.59 -0.89
N GLN A 10 8.67 7.62 -1.39
CA GLN A 10 7.55 7.88 -2.29
C GLN A 10 6.23 8.01 -1.55
N LEU A 11 5.99 7.18 -0.53
CA LEU A 11 4.74 7.16 0.22
C LEU A 11 4.88 7.90 1.55
N PRO A 12 3.86 8.71 1.95
CA PRO A 12 3.87 9.35 3.26
C PRO A 12 3.51 8.41 4.40
N HIS A 13 2.91 7.27 4.07
CA HIS A 13 2.44 6.29 5.05
C HIS A 13 3.57 5.76 5.92
N ARG A 14 3.28 5.51 7.19
CA ARG A 14 4.22 4.92 8.15
C ARG A 14 3.49 3.89 8.99
N TYR A 15 4.23 3.13 9.80
CA TYR A 15 3.62 2.15 10.70
C TYR A 15 2.49 2.78 11.50
N PRO A 16 1.34 2.16 11.65
CA PRO A 16 1.02 0.79 11.19
C PRO A 16 0.33 0.75 9.82
N PHE A 17 0.33 1.82 9.05
CA PHE A 17 -0.47 1.97 7.84
C PHE A 17 0.33 1.95 6.55
N LEU A 18 1.60 1.66 6.60
CA LEU A 18 2.41 1.40 5.40
C LEU A 18 2.21 -0.06 5.00
N LEU A 19 1.58 -0.31 3.87
CA LEU A 19 1.12 -1.64 3.48
C LEU A 19 1.79 -2.19 2.21
N VAL A 20 2.93 -1.64 1.82
CA VAL A 20 3.72 -2.16 0.70
C VAL A 20 5.15 -2.39 1.17
N ASP A 21 5.62 -3.61 1.08
CA ASP A 21 6.95 -3.99 1.55
C ASP A 21 8.00 -3.95 0.47
N ARG A 22 7.61 -4.22 -0.78
CA ARG A 22 8.51 -4.24 -1.93
C ARG A 22 7.73 -4.08 -3.22
N VAL A 23 8.32 -3.41 -4.20
CA VAL A 23 7.82 -3.42 -5.57
C VAL A 23 8.68 -4.38 -6.38
N LEU A 24 8.06 -5.40 -6.95
CA LEU A 24 8.75 -6.42 -7.73
C LEU A 24 8.96 -6.01 -9.17
N GLU A 25 7.95 -5.38 -9.76
CA GLU A 25 7.96 -4.93 -11.15
C GLU A 25 7.13 -3.67 -11.28
N VAL A 26 7.57 -2.76 -12.13
CA VAL A 26 6.77 -1.59 -12.51
C VAL A 26 6.96 -1.31 -13.99
N GLU A 27 5.85 -1.09 -14.70
CA GLU A 27 5.85 -0.68 -16.09
C GLU A 27 5.16 0.67 -16.15
N LYS A 28 5.94 1.72 -16.40
CA LYS A 28 5.47 3.10 -16.32
C LYS A 28 4.20 3.33 -17.11
N GLY A 29 3.23 3.96 -16.47
CA GLY A 29 1.94 4.28 -17.06
C GLY A 29 1.03 3.08 -17.29
N LYS A 30 1.39 1.89 -16.84
CA LYS A 30 0.67 0.67 -17.19
C LYS A 30 0.35 -0.22 -16.01
N SER A 31 1.36 -0.72 -15.29
CA SER A 31 1.13 -1.70 -14.24
C SER A 31 2.20 -1.67 -13.17
N ILE A 32 1.86 -2.21 -12.00
CA ILE A 32 2.79 -2.43 -10.90
C ILE A 32 2.48 -3.76 -10.25
N LYS A 33 3.52 -4.46 -9.84
CA LYS A 33 3.43 -5.68 -9.05
C LYS A 33 4.19 -5.47 -7.76
N ALA A 34 3.49 -5.56 -6.64
CA ALA A 34 4.05 -5.28 -5.34
C ALA A 34 3.77 -6.40 -4.36
N LEU A 35 4.48 -6.37 -3.24
CA LEU A 35 4.42 -7.41 -2.20
C LEU A 35 4.07 -6.76 -0.87
N LYS A 36 3.11 -7.34 -0.16
CA LYS A 36 2.79 -7.06 1.23
C LYS A 36 2.97 -8.34 2.04
N ASN A 37 3.88 -8.34 2.99
CA ASN A 37 4.01 -9.45 3.93
C ASN A 37 2.90 -9.37 4.98
N VAL A 38 2.28 -10.49 5.29
CA VAL A 38 1.23 -10.58 6.30
C VAL A 38 1.66 -11.58 7.35
N THR A 39 1.77 -11.13 8.60
CA THR A 39 2.16 -11.99 9.72
C THR A 39 1.18 -11.81 10.86
N ILE A 40 1.18 -12.76 11.81
CA ILE A 40 0.36 -12.62 13.03
C ILE A 40 0.74 -11.37 13.83
N ASN A 41 1.91 -10.83 13.58
CA ASN A 41 2.41 -9.65 14.29
C ASN A 41 1.87 -8.34 13.69
N GLU A 42 0.90 -8.40 12.79
CA GLU A 42 0.24 -7.21 12.27
C GLU A 42 -0.69 -6.62 13.32
N PRO A 43 -0.66 -5.29 13.54
CA PRO A 43 -1.44 -4.68 14.63
C PRO A 43 -2.95 -4.85 14.48
N PHE A 44 -3.47 -4.95 13.24
CA PHE A 44 -4.91 -5.10 13.03
C PHE A 44 -5.46 -6.45 13.51
N PHE A 45 -4.62 -7.47 13.66
CA PHE A 45 -5.08 -8.79 14.12
C PHE A 45 -5.41 -8.81 15.62
N VAL A 46 -5.06 -7.79 16.36
CA VAL A 46 -5.48 -7.66 17.77
C VAL A 46 -7.00 -7.58 17.86
N GLY A 47 -7.63 -6.92 16.91
CA GLY A 47 -9.07 -6.72 16.89
C GLY A 47 -9.83 -7.45 15.78
N HIS A 48 -9.15 -7.96 14.77
CA HIS A 48 -9.81 -8.50 13.58
C HIS A 48 -9.34 -9.92 13.25
N PHE A 49 -9.54 -10.93 14.03
CA PHE A 49 -10.27 -10.99 15.30
C PHE A 49 -9.41 -11.66 16.35
N PRO A 50 -9.60 -11.43 17.68
CA PRO A 50 -8.72 -11.95 18.72
C PRO A 50 -8.56 -13.48 18.70
N HIS A 51 -9.61 -14.20 18.35
CA HIS A 51 -9.60 -15.67 18.32
C HIS A 51 -9.38 -16.25 16.93
N ARG A 52 -9.40 -15.42 15.89
CA ARG A 52 -9.25 -15.86 14.49
C ARG A 52 -8.75 -14.72 13.61
N PRO A 53 -7.44 -14.62 13.37
CA PRO A 53 -6.89 -13.56 12.53
C PRO A 53 -7.38 -13.67 11.09
N VAL A 54 -7.90 -12.55 10.57
CA VAL A 54 -8.34 -12.44 9.19
C VAL A 54 -7.84 -11.12 8.65
N MET A 55 -7.15 -11.12 7.51
CA MET A 55 -6.72 -9.89 6.86
C MET A 55 -7.94 -9.07 6.44
N PRO A 56 -8.11 -7.85 6.97
CA PRO A 56 -9.26 -7.02 6.58
C PRO A 56 -9.24 -6.71 5.08
N GLY A 57 -10.36 -6.95 4.40
CA GLY A 57 -10.46 -6.70 2.97
C GLY A 57 -10.24 -5.24 2.63
N VAL A 58 -10.73 -4.32 3.48
CA VAL A 58 -10.51 -2.88 3.26
C VAL A 58 -9.03 -2.51 3.29
N LEU A 59 -8.20 -3.22 4.06
CA LEU A 59 -6.76 -2.98 4.08
C LEU A 59 -6.06 -3.58 2.86
N MET A 60 -6.63 -4.63 2.26
CA MET A 60 -6.15 -5.10 0.95
C MET A 60 -6.33 -4.02 -0.10
N LEU A 61 -7.49 -3.35 -0.09
CA LEU A 61 -7.74 -2.23 -1.00
C LEU A 61 -6.81 -1.06 -0.72
N GLU A 62 -6.54 -0.78 0.55
CA GLU A 62 -5.59 0.28 0.91
C GLU A 62 -4.19 -0.05 0.39
N ALA A 63 -3.74 -1.29 0.54
CA ALA A 63 -2.45 -1.72 0.02
C ALA A 63 -2.38 -1.56 -1.50
N MET A 64 -3.45 -1.92 -2.20
CA MET A 64 -3.53 -1.75 -3.66
C MET A 64 -3.51 -0.28 -4.06
N ALA A 65 -4.15 0.58 -3.29
CA ALA A 65 -4.14 2.02 -3.52
C ALA A 65 -2.74 2.61 -3.32
N GLN A 66 -2.02 2.14 -2.31
CA GLN A 66 -0.64 2.56 -2.08
C GLN A 66 0.27 2.12 -3.24
N ALA A 67 0.09 0.89 -3.73
CA ALA A 67 0.82 0.42 -4.90
C ALA A 67 0.49 1.26 -6.14
N ALA A 68 -0.78 1.61 -6.32
CA ALA A 68 -1.20 2.47 -7.43
C ALA A 68 -0.57 3.87 -7.33
N ALA A 69 -0.43 4.42 -6.14
CA ALA A 69 0.24 5.70 -5.93
C ALA A 69 1.73 5.60 -6.31
N LEU A 70 2.39 4.50 -5.95
CA LEU A 70 3.78 4.26 -6.35
C LEU A 70 3.92 4.22 -7.87
N LEU A 71 2.99 3.55 -8.56
CA LEU A 71 2.97 3.52 -10.01
C LEU A 71 2.81 4.92 -10.60
N ALA A 72 1.91 5.72 -10.03
CA ALA A 72 1.66 7.08 -10.51
C ALA A 72 2.91 7.96 -10.34
N PHE A 73 3.59 7.89 -9.19
CA PHE A 73 4.80 8.66 -8.95
C PHE A 73 5.96 8.21 -9.82
N ASP A 74 6.14 6.92 -10.01
CA ASP A 74 7.17 6.39 -10.88
C ASP A 74 6.95 6.81 -12.33
N THR A 75 5.71 6.75 -12.78
CA THR A 75 5.32 7.15 -14.14
C THR A 75 5.57 8.63 -14.39
N ALA A 76 5.23 9.47 -13.42
CA ALA A 76 5.42 10.92 -13.52
C ALA A 76 6.86 11.35 -13.28
N GLY A 77 7.69 10.50 -12.70
CA GLY A 77 9.07 10.82 -12.36
C GLY A 77 9.18 11.85 -11.22
N VAL A 78 8.16 11.91 -10.36
CA VAL A 78 8.12 12.86 -9.24
C VAL A 78 8.21 12.13 -7.92
N THR A 79 8.68 12.84 -6.88
CA THR A 79 8.69 12.36 -5.51
C THR A 79 7.64 13.13 -4.74
N MET A 80 6.84 12.42 -3.94
CA MET A 80 5.85 13.05 -3.08
C MET A 80 6.56 13.90 -2.02
N ASP A 81 6.13 15.15 -1.84
CA ASP A 81 6.64 15.99 -0.77
C ASP A 81 5.80 15.79 0.51
N ASP A 82 6.26 16.34 1.63
CA ASP A 82 5.60 16.20 2.93
C ASP A 82 4.23 16.88 3.00
N LYS A 83 3.91 17.72 2.03
CA LYS A 83 2.68 18.52 2.04
C LYS A 83 1.59 17.88 1.20
N THR A 84 1.92 16.88 0.38
CA THR A 84 0.95 16.23 -0.51
C THR A 84 0.49 14.92 0.10
N VAL A 85 -0.82 14.78 0.29
CA VAL A 85 -1.43 13.57 0.84
C VAL A 85 -2.61 13.18 -0.03
N TYR A 86 -2.73 11.87 -0.28
CA TYR A 86 -3.85 11.31 -1.04
C TYR A 86 -4.81 10.58 -0.11
N TYR A 87 -6.10 10.83 -0.29
CA TYR A 87 -7.17 10.20 0.48
C TYR A 87 -8.07 9.39 -0.42
N PHE A 88 -8.63 8.31 0.10
CA PHE A 88 -9.74 7.66 -0.56
C PHE A 88 -10.95 8.59 -0.60
N ALA A 89 -11.53 8.76 -1.79
CA ALA A 89 -12.80 9.47 -1.95
C ALA A 89 -13.97 8.51 -2.08
N GLY A 90 -13.70 7.28 -2.54
CA GLY A 90 -14.76 6.27 -2.67
C GLY A 90 -14.18 4.97 -3.18
N ILE A 91 -14.93 3.89 -3.01
CA ILE A 91 -14.60 2.55 -3.47
C ILE A 91 -15.85 1.94 -4.11
N ASP A 92 -15.75 1.55 -5.38
CA ASP A 92 -16.87 0.97 -6.12
C ASP A 92 -16.56 -0.45 -6.56
N GLY A 93 -17.55 -1.33 -6.49
CA GLY A 93 -17.47 -2.67 -7.05
C GLY A 93 -16.51 -3.62 -6.35
N ALA A 94 -16.08 -3.31 -5.13
CA ALA A 94 -15.17 -4.19 -4.40
C ALA A 94 -15.94 -5.33 -3.73
N ARG A 95 -15.37 -6.54 -3.82
CA ARG A 95 -15.88 -7.74 -3.16
C ARG A 95 -14.75 -8.49 -2.50
N PHE A 96 -15.02 -9.02 -1.35
CA PHE A 96 -14.05 -9.80 -0.59
C PHE A 96 -14.50 -11.23 -0.38
#